data_2fa95ae8fa780416d24e91b576a1fc66
#
_entry.id   2fa95ae8fa780416d24e91b576a1fc66
#
_cell.length_a   1.000
_cell.length_b   1.000
_cell.length_c   1.000
_cell.angle_alpha   90.00
_cell.angle_beta   90.00
_cell.angle_gamma   90.00
#
_symmetry.space_group_name_H-M   'P 1'
#
loop_
_entity.id
_entity.type
_entity.pdbx_description
1 polymer ?
#
loop_
_entity_poly.entity_id
_entity_poly.type
_entity_poly.pdbx_seq_one_letter_code
_entity_poly.pdbx_strand_id
1 'polypeptide(L)'
;SMVAVHEQVVTEDNVAASADYFLNVESGMKFGGITDPVENGFHGSMGLSMFNSSSMCLPCHNLNIRDLDAEITFKEWAESGFPAISIECQTCHMSDYQGYAADPAANPGVSERTVHHHGMVGVDLDLSKSLTDNPQGEAVVAMLQSAAVVDLTSGPTVENDTLYFSLKIENLTGHSFPSGVSFARELWLELLVFDESQLFFSSGVLESDSSDLSSDVEIFNSVLYDENGNSGVSVTDVISMTNNSLQTNEARVKTFSVPIMSVGDSLMVEARLLFRPFSPSILRENHSDLLVNLPVITVDSLSFNFTIP
;
A
#
# COMPACT_ATOMS: atom_id res chain seq x y z
N SER A 1 -10.21 8.07 -25.00
CA SER A 1 -9.89 6.64 -24.88
C SER A 1 -11.16 5.92 -24.51
N MET A 2 -11.55 4.97 -25.30
CA MET A 2 -12.81 4.24 -25.11
C MET A 2 -12.46 2.86 -24.60
N VAL A 3 -12.76 2.60 -23.36
CA VAL A 3 -12.56 1.28 -22.75
C VAL A 3 -13.94 0.74 -22.45
N ALA A 4 -14.37 -0.30 -23.16
CA ALA A 4 -15.43 -1.16 -22.69
C ALA A 4 -14.76 -2.37 -22.06
N VAL A 5 -14.92 -2.51 -20.76
CA VAL A 5 -14.47 -3.71 -20.04
C VAL A 5 -15.58 -4.74 -20.20
N HIS A 6 -15.28 -5.89 -20.75
CA HIS A 6 -16.17 -7.03 -20.62
C HIS A 6 -16.18 -7.49 -19.16
N GLU A 7 -17.35 -7.88 -18.68
CA GLU A 7 -17.48 -8.58 -17.43
C GLU A 7 -16.61 -9.85 -17.50
N GLN A 8 -15.42 -9.77 -16.94
CA GLN A 8 -14.53 -10.92 -16.90
C GLN A 8 -15.07 -11.83 -15.82
N VAL A 9 -15.59 -12.96 -16.21
CA VAL A 9 -15.75 -14.09 -15.28
C VAL A 9 -14.32 -14.51 -14.95
N VAL A 10 -13.87 -14.22 -13.72
CA VAL A 10 -12.62 -14.76 -13.19
C VAL A 10 -12.76 -16.26 -13.15
N THR A 11 -12.24 -16.95 -14.14
CA THR A 11 -12.11 -18.39 -14.13
C THR A 11 -10.71 -18.75 -13.66
N GLU A 12 -10.54 -19.91 -13.00
CA GLU A 12 -9.26 -20.40 -12.51
C GLU A 12 -8.17 -20.50 -13.60
N ASP A 13 -8.57 -20.42 -14.86
CA ASP A 13 -7.70 -20.51 -16.04
C ASP A 13 -7.25 -19.14 -16.59
N ASN A 14 -7.67 -18.03 -16.02
CA ASN A 14 -7.27 -16.70 -16.49
C ASN A 14 -5.90 -16.33 -15.97
N VAL A 15 -4.91 -16.75 -16.73
CA VAL A 15 -3.53 -16.34 -16.56
C VAL A 15 -3.38 -14.89 -16.98
N ALA A 16 -3.10 -14.05 -15.99
CA ALA A 16 -2.19 -12.94 -16.04
C ALA A 16 -2.57 -11.65 -16.77
N ALA A 17 -2.63 -10.55 -16.00
CA ALA A 17 -2.35 -9.16 -16.43
C ALA A 17 -2.81 -8.77 -17.85
N SER A 18 -3.55 -9.61 -18.50
CA SER A 18 -4.26 -9.31 -19.70
C SER A 18 -5.57 -8.66 -19.26
N ALA A 19 -5.46 -7.35 -19.00
CA ALA A 19 -6.65 -6.52 -18.95
C ALA A 19 -7.40 -6.78 -20.25
N ASP A 20 -8.39 -7.65 -20.25
CA ASP A 20 -9.31 -7.83 -21.38
C ASP A 20 -10.19 -6.59 -21.49
N TYR A 21 -9.54 -5.49 -21.93
CA TYR A 21 -10.25 -4.28 -22.28
C TYR A 21 -10.69 -4.37 -23.75
N PHE A 22 -11.98 -4.38 -23.96
CA PHE A 22 -12.52 -4.22 -25.31
C PHE A 22 -12.50 -2.74 -25.69
N LEU A 23 -11.60 -2.36 -26.62
CA LEU A 23 -11.54 -1.04 -27.20
C LEU A 23 -12.48 -0.97 -28.43
N ASN A 24 -13.66 -0.39 -28.27
CA ASN A 24 -14.55 -0.13 -29.40
C ASN A 24 -14.22 1.23 -30.03
N VAL A 25 -13.24 1.24 -30.91
CA VAL A 25 -12.76 2.48 -31.60
C VAL A 25 -13.67 2.93 -32.71
N GLU A 26 -14.52 2.05 -33.24
CA GLU A 26 -15.37 2.33 -34.41
C GLU A 26 -16.73 2.95 -34.05
N SER A 27 -17.21 2.77 -32.85
CA SER A 27 -18.55 3.21 -32.45
C SER A 27 -18.68 4.71 -32.25
N GLY A 28 -17.59 5.45 -32.11
CA GLY A 28 -17.61 6.86 -31.68
C GLY A 28 -18.20 7.07 -30.29
N MET A 29 -18.43 5.98 -29.54
CA MET A 29 -19.04 5.99 -28.21
C MET A 29 -17.96 6.15 -27.13
N LYS A 30 -18.21 7.01 -26.13
CA LYS A 30 -17.41 7.10 -24.90
C LYS A 30 -18.18 6.54 -23.73
N PHE A 31 -17.47 5.78 -22.88
CA PHE A 31 -18.02 5.14 -21.69
C PHE A 31 -17.44 5.75 -20.42
N GLY A 32 -18.23 5.78 -19.36
CA GLY A 32 -17.81 6.28 -18.05
C GLY A 32 -18.83 5.95 -16.97
N GLY A 33 -18.60 6.43 -15.73
CA GLY A 33 -19.46 6.19 -14.59
C GLY A 33 -20.72 7.06 -14.54
N ILE A 34 -20.84 8.09 -15.40
CA ILE A 34 -21.98 9.00 -15.42
C ILE A 34 -23.14 8.35 -16.18
N THR A 35 -24.25 8.10 -15.49
CA THR A 35 -25.40 7.35 -16.04
C THR A 35 -26.35 8.22 -16.85
N ASP A 36 -26.23 9.55 -16.74
CA ASP A 36 -27.03 10.56 -17.45
C ASP A 36 -26.12 11.53 -18.24
N PRO A 37 -25.27 11.03 -19.15
CA PRO A 37 -24.33 11.88 -19.88
C PRO A 37 -25.08 12.86 -20.77
N VAL A 38 -24.59 14.09 -20.84
CA VAL A 38 -25.14 15.12 -21.73
C VAL A 38 -24.80 14.78 -23.18
N GLU A 39 -25.82 14.77 -24.04
CA GLU A 39 -25.63 14.59 -25.49
C GLU A 39 -24.83 15.74 -26.09
N ASN A 40 -23.95 15.42 -27.01
CA ASN A 40 -23.15 16.40 -27.75
C ASN A 40 -22.99 15.96 -29.20
N GLY A 41 -22.57 16.89 -30.07
CA GLY A 41 -22.42 16.65 -31.50
C GLY A 41 -21.12 15.95 -31.94
N PHE A 42 -20.22 15.61 -31.00
CA PHE A 42 -18.89 15.09 -31.31
C PHE A 42 -18.77 13.57 -31.13
N HIS A 43 -19.46 13.00 -30.16
CA HIS A 43 -19.42 11.56 -29.84
C HIS A 43 -20.68 11.14 -29.10
N GLY A 44 -21.04 9.87 -29.18
CA GLY A 44 -22.01 9.28 -28.27
C GLY A 44 -21.40 9.10 -26.88
N SER A 45 -22.26 9.03 -25.86
CA SER A 45 -21.83 8.81 -24.48
C SER A 45 -22.76 7.79 -23.81
N MET A 46 -22.19 6.90 -22.98
CA MET A 46 -22.95 5.89 -22.25
C MET A 46 -22.35 5.68 -20.86
N GLY A 47 -23.22 5.71 -19.85
CA GLY A 47 -22.86 5.35 -18.49
C GLY A 47 -22.87 3.83 -18.32
N LEU A 48 -21.80 3.29 -17.71
CA LEU A 48 -21.71 1.90 -17.30
C LEU A 48 -21.36 1.81 -15.82
N SER A 49 -22.16 1.06 -15.06
CA SER A 49 -22.03 0.95 -13.60
C SER A 49 -20.65 0.40 -13.16
N MET A 50 -20.01 -0.42 -14.00
CA MET A 50 -18.69 -0.97 -13.71
C MET A 50 -17.62 0.09 -13.46
N PHE A 51 -17.73 1.28 -14.08
CA PHE A 51 -16.77 2.37 -13.81
C PHE A 51 -16.90 2.96 -12.40
N ASN A 52 -17.99 2.67 -11.71
CA ASN A 52 -18.25 3.08 -10.33
C ASN A 52 -18.08 1.92 -9.34
N SER A 53 -17.46 0.84 -9.76
CA SER A 53 -17.21 -0.34 -8.92
C SER A 53 -15.75 -0.79 -9.03
N SER A 54 -15.29 -1.53 -8.04
CA SER A 54 -13.97 -2.14 -8.00
C SER A 54 -13.71 -3.12 -9.15
N SER A 55 -14.77 -3.62 -9.81
CA SER A 55 -14.64 -4.47 -11.00
C SER A 55 -13.83 -3.83 -12.13
N MET A 56 -13.79 -2.50 -12.19
CA MET A 56 -12.93 -1.79 -13.15
C MET A 56 -11.43 -2.02 -12.88
N CYS A 57 -11.05 -2.26 -11.63
CA CYS A 57 -9.66 -2.42 -11.21
C CYS A 57 -9.16 -3.86 -11.37
N LEU A 58 -10.10 -4.84 -11.34
CA LEU A 58 -9.85 -6.28 -11.39
C LEU A 58 -8.86 -6.70 -12.49
N PRO A 59 -8.99 -6.24 -13.76
CA PRO A 59 -8.14 -6.75 -14.84
C PRO A 59 -6.64 -6.47 -14.65
N CYS A 60 -6.29 -5.46 -13.86
CA CYS A 60 -4.91 -5.11 -13.57
C CYS A 60 -4.47 -5.53 -12.16
N HIS A 61 -5.44 -5.61 -11.22
CA HIS A 61 -5.15 -5.85 -9.81
C HIS A 61 -5.57 -7.25 -9.33
N ASN A 62 -5.49 -8.22 -10.22
CA ASN A 62 -5.59 -9.64 -9.91
C ASN A 62 -4.74 -10.44 -10.89
N LEU A 63 -3.48 -10.62 -10.56
CA LEU A 63 -2.47 -11.23 -11.40
C LEU A 63 -1.98 -12.55 -10.82
N ASN A 64 -2.18 -13.61 -11.57
CA ASN A 64 -1.57 -14.91 -11.30
C ASN A 64 -0.43 -15.17 -12.30
N ILE A 65 0.74 -15.56 -11.81
CA ILE A 65 1.90 -15.95 -12.62
C ILE A 65 2.26 -17.38 -12.29
N ARG A 66 2.11 -18.30 -13.25
CA ARG A 66 2.47 -19.71 -13.09
C ARG A 66 1.86 -20.34 -11.83
N ASP A 67 0.56 -20.13 -11.62
CA ASP A 67 -0.20 -20.58 -10.45
C ASP A 67 0.20 -19.93 -9.11
N LEU A 68 0.98 -18.85 -9.14
CA LEU A 68 1.29 -18.03 -7.97
C LEU A 68 0.45 -16.76 -7.99
N ASP A 69 -0.16 -16.46 -6.86
CA ASP A 69 -0.89 -15.22 -6.62
C ASP A 69 0.10 -14.04 -6.48
N ALA A 70 0.59 -13.55 -7.62
CA ALA A 70 1.64 -12.53 -7.66
C ALA A 70 1.13 -11.14 -7.29
N GLU A 71 -0.13 -10.84 -7.63
CA GLU A 71 -0.84 -9.63 -7.26
C GLU A 71 -2.33 -9.95 -7.17
N ILE A 72 -2.90 -9.89 -5.98
CA ILE A 72 -4.28 -10.31 -5.71
C ILE A 72 -5.08 -9.25 -4.93
N THR A 73 -4.70 -7.99 -5.05
CA THR A 73 -5.32 -6.88 -4.31
C THR A 73 -6.84 -6.83 -4.49
N PHE A 74 -7.34 -7.10 -5.70
CA PHE A 74 -8.78 -7.18 -5.93
C PHE A 74 -9.44 -8.34 -5.18
N LYS A 75 -8.83 -9.53 -5.20
CA LYS A 75 -9.35 -10.71 -4.48
C LYS A 75 -9.37 -10.46 -2.97
N GLU A 76 -8.28 -9.90 -2.43
CA GLU A 76 -8.20 -9.53 -1.02
C GLU A 76 -9.32 -8.56 -0.62
N TRP A 77 -9.56 -7.52 -1.45
CA TRP A 77 -10.66 -6.59 -1.23
C TRP A 77 -12.02 -7.29 -1.32
N ALA A 78 -12.24 -8.14 -2.31
CA ALA A 78 -13.51 -8.85 -2.52
C ALA A 78 -13.85 -9.80 -1.36
N GLU A 79 -12.84 -10.37 -0.71
CA GLU A 79 -12.96 -11.25 0.47
C GLU A 79 -13.01 -10.47 1.79
N SER A 80 -12.77 -9.14 1.77
CA SER A 80 -12.84 -8.27 2.94
C SER A 80 -14.28 -7.91 3.32
N GLY A 81 -14.45 -7.16 4.41
CA GLY A 81 -15.75 -6.60 4.79
C GLY A 81 -16.19 -5.38 3.96
N PHE A 82 -15.28 -4.78 3.18
CA PHE A 82 -15.51 -3.51 2.48
C PHE A 82 -16.61 -3.57 1.41
N PRO A 83 -16.71 -4.62 0.56
CA PRO A 83 -17.81 -4.74 -0.40
C PRO A 83 -19.21 -4.71 0.26
N ALA A 84 -19.33 -5.33 1.44
CA ALA A 84 -20.61 -5.41 2.16
C ALA A 84 -21.13 -4.04 2.64
N ILE A 85 -20.24 -3.06 2.78
CA ILE A 85 -20.56 -1.68 3.17
C ILE A 85 -20.34 -0.68 2.04
N SER A 86 -20.25 -1.17 0.80
CA SER A 86 -20.11 -0.37 -0.43
C SER A 86 -18.88 0.55 -0.43
N ILE A 87 -17.77 0.11 0.17
CA ILE A 87 -16.48 0.77 0.04
C ILE A 87 -15.74 0.13 -1.13
N GLU A 88 -15.69 0.84 -2.24
CA GLU A 88 -15.03 0.45 -3.48
C GLU A 88 -13.57 0.93 -3.51
N CYS A 89 -12.75 0.40 -4.43
CA CYS A 89 -11.37 0.86 -4.62
C CYS A 89 -11.30 2.37 -4.82
N GLN A 90 -12.23 2.92 -5.61
CA GLN A 90 -12.33 4.34 -5.91
C GLN A 90 -12.54 5.20 -4.66
N THR A 91 -13.19 4.66 -3.62
CA THR A 91 -13.46 5.40 -2.37
C THR A 91 -12.16 5.90 -1.71
N CYS A 92 -11.10 5.10 -1.74
CA CYS A 92 -9.80 5.46 -1.16
C CYS A 92 -8.82 5.99 -2.21
N HIS A 93 -8.77 5.37 -3.41
CA HIS A 93 -7.76 5.68 -4.43
C HIS A 93 -8.14 6.80 -5.40
N MET A 94 -9.40 7.23 -5.39
CA MET A 94 -9.93 8.28 -6.26
C MET A 94 -10.88 9.19 -5.45
N SER A 95 -10.32 9.98 -4.55
CA SER A 95 -11.10 10.87 -3.68
C SER A 95 -12.12 11.70 -4.46
N ASP A 96 -13.29 11.87 -3.90
CA ASP A 96 -14.38 12.60 -4.52
C ASP A 96 -14.38 14.10 -4.19
N TYR A 97 -15.04 14.88 -5.03
CA TYR A 97 -15.31 16.30 -4.81
C TYR A 97 -16.58 16.73 -5.54
N GLN A 98 -17.16 17.85 -5.12
CA GLN A 98 -18.29 18.45 -5.84
C GLN A 98 -17.77 19.30 -7.00
N GLY A 99 -18.24 19.01 -8.21
CA GLY A 99 -17.78 19.72 -9.40
C GLY A 99 -18.51 19.31 -10.66
N TYR A 100 -17.94 19.68 -11.79
CA TYR A 100 -18.52 19.43 -13.11
C TYR A 100 -17.67 18.40 -13.87
N ALA A 101 -18.31 17.43 -14.49
CA ALA A 101 -17.64 16.42 -15.29
C ALA A 101 -17.14 16.95 -16.65
N ALA A 102 -17.60 18.13 -17.07
CA ALA A 102 -17.13 18.87 -18.23
C ALA A 102 -17.33 20.39 -17.97
N ASP A 103 -16.66 21.22 -18.76
CA ASP A 103 -16.81 22.67 -18.67
C ASP A 103 -18.28 23.10 -18.91
N PRO A 104 -19.00 23.65 -17.94
CA PRO A 104 -20.37 24.07 -18.08
C PRO A 104 -20.57 25.22 -19.05
N ALA A 105 -19.52 26.04 -19.31
CA ALA A 105 -19.60 27.12 -20.30
C ALA A 105 -19.63 26.55 -21.74
N ALA A 106 -18.93 25.46 -21.98
CA ALA A 106 -18.93 24.76 -23.27
C ALA A 106 -20.10 23.76 -23.39
N ASN A 107 -20.64 23.28 -22.26
CA ASN A 107 -21.69 22.25 -22.19
C ASN A 107 -22.81 22.67 -21.23
N PRO A 108 -23.74 23.55 -21.63
CA PRO A 108 -24.74 24.12 -20.73
C PRO A 108 -25.70 23.13 -20.05
N GLY A 109 -25.75 21.89 -20.49
CA GLY A 109 -26.55 20.82 -19.87
C GLY A 109 -25.86 20.10 -18.73
N VAL A 110 -24.57 20.39 -18.46
CA VAL A 110 -23.80 19.72 -17.38
C VAL A 110 -24.19 20.30 -16.03
N SER A 111 -24.60 19.44 -15.10
CA SER A 111 -24.88 19.79 -13.73
C SER A 111 -23.70 19.52 -12.80
N GLU A 112 -23.63 20.25 -11.71
CA GLU A 112 -22.72 19.94 -10.61
C GLU A 112 -23.11 18.61 -9.96
N ARG A 113 -22.10 17.79 -9.65
CA ARG A 113 -22.26 16.45 -9.08
C ARG A 113 -21.02 16.01 -8.32
N THR A 114 -21.09 14.89 -7.62
CA THR A 114 -19.91 14.23 -7.11
C THR A 114 -19.10 13.65 -8.28
N VAL A 115 -17.85 14.03 -8.38
CA VAL A 115 -16.86 13.55 -9.35
C VAL A 115 -15.60 13.10 -8.61
N HIS A 116 -14.74 12.32 -9.26
CA HIS A 116 -13.57 11.73 -8.63
C HIS A 116 -12.27 12.27 -9.23
N HIS A 117 -11.27 12.45 -8.39
CA HIS A 117 -9.91 12.67 -8.85
C HIS A 117 -9.37 11.40 -9.53
N HIS A 118 -8.81 11.54 -10.73
CA HIS A 118 -8.24 10.43 -11.49
C HIS A 118 -6.74 10.23 -11.22
N GLY A 119 -6.28 10.59 -10.00
CA GLY A 119 -4.89 10.38 -9.58
C GLY A 119 -4.56 8.90 -9.38
N MET A 120 -5.54 8.08 -9.02
CA MET A 120 -5.36 6.66 -8.71
C MET A 120 -4.18 6.46 -7.76
N VAL A 121 -4.20 7.21 -6.66
CA VAL A 121 -3.08 7.27 -5.71
C VAL A 121 -2.81 5.87 -5.14
N GLY A 122 -1.57 5.43 -5.28
CA GLY A 122 -1.04 4.21 -4.66
C GLY A 122 0.23 4.55 -3.88
N VAL A 123 1.24 3.71 -4.00
CA VAL A 123 2.54 3.91 -3.34
C VAL A 123 3.69 4.15 -4.33
N ASP A 124 3.39 4.13 -5.64
CA ASP A 124 4.39 4.30 -6.67
C ASP A 124 4.73 5.78 -6.88
N LEU A 125 6.02 6.05 -6.85
CA LEU A 125 6.62 7.38 -6.97
C LEU A 125 7.61 7.40 -8.14
N ASP A 126 7.76 8.55 -8.78
CA ASP A 126 8.83 8.80 -9.74
C ASP A 126 10.15 9.00 -8.96
N LEU A 127 10.93 7.93 -8.79
CA LEU A 127 12.20 7.96 -8.06
C LEU A 127 13.31 8.76 -8.74
N SER A 128 13.07 9.32 -9.94
CA SER A 128 13.98 10.33 -10.50
C SER A 128 13.87 11.69 -9.78
N LYS A 129 12.87 11.83 -8.90
CA LYS A 129 12.57 13.03 -8.11
C LYS A 129 12.56 12.74 -6.62
N SER A 130 12.81 13.75 -5.82
CA SER A 130 12.58 13.67 -4.37
C SER A 130 11.10 13.47 -4.06
N LEU A 131 10.76 12.99 -2.86
CA LEU A 131 9.38 12.84 -2.41
C LEU A 131 8.59 14.16 -2.49
N THR A 132 9.22 15.27 -2.13
CA THR A 132 8.61 16.61 -2.14
C THR A 132 8.40 17.19 -3.54
N ASP A 133 9.22 16.79 -4.51
CA ASP A 133 9.11 17.22 -5.90
C ASP A 133 8.19 16.29 -6.73
N ASN A 134 7.72 15.21 -6.11
CA ASN A 134 6.86 14.24 -6.76
C ASN A 134 5.43 14.77 -6.84
N PRO A 135 4.79 14.79 -8.03
CA PRO A 135 3.45 15.36 -8.20
C PRO A 135 2.37 14.73 -7.30
N GLN A 136 2.57 13.47 -6.89
CA GLN A 136 1.67 12.74 -6.00
C GLN A 136 2.27 12.49 -4.60
N GLY A 137 3.44 13.05 -4.29
CA GLY A 137 4.16 12.75 -3.05
C GLY A 137 3.33 12.95 -1.79
N GLU A 138 2.67 14.10 -1.66
CA GLU A 138 1.79 14.39 -0.51
C GLU A 138 0.60 13.42 -0.43
N ALA A 139 -0.01 13.08 -1.55
CA ALA A 139 -1.15 12.16 -1.59
C ALA A 139 -0.73 10.73 -1.23
N VAL A 140 0.45 10.29 -1.67
CA VAL A 140 1.03 8.98 -1.30
C VAL A 140 1.30 8.93 0.21
N VAL A 141 1.91 9.97 0.78
CA VAL A 141 2.15 10.04 2.23
C VAL A 141 0.83 9.98 3.00
N ALA A 142 -0.16 10.78 2.61
CA ALA A 142 -1.46 10.80 3.28
C ALA A 142 -2.17 9.44 3.19
N MET A 143 -2.10 8.76 2.05
CA MET A 143 -2.66 7.42 1.87
C MET A 143 -1.97 6.39 2.77
N LEU A 144 -0.64 6.37 2.82
CA LEU A 144 0.12 5.49 3.69
C LEU A 144 -0.20 5.72 5.17
N GLN A 145 -0.34 6.99 5.59
CA GLN A 145 -0.71 7.35 6.96
C GLN A 145 -2.13 6.96 7.36
N SER A 146 -2.99 6.61 6.40
CA SER A 146 -4.32 6.06 6.66
C SER A 146 -4.38 4.54 6.63
N ALA A 147 -3.29 3.85 6.24
CA ALA A 147 -3.29 2.43 5.92
C ALA A 147 -3.15 1.52 7.14
N ALA A 148 -2.47 1.95 8.19
CA ALA A 148 -2.24 1.15 9.39
C ALA A 148 -2.06 2.02 10.63
N VAL A 149 -2.20 1.42 11.79
CA VAL A 149 -2.00 2.08 13.10
C VAL A 149 -1.16 1.21 14.02
N VAL A 150 -0.37 1.84 14.88
CA VAL A 150 0.45 1.20 15.92
C VAL A 150 -0.06 1.60 17.31
N ASP A 151 -0.45 0.63 18.11
CA ASP A 151 -0.95 0.83 19.46
C ASP A 151 -0.16 0.03 20.50
N LEU A 152 -0.07 0.56 21.73
CA LEU A 152 0.40 -0.20 22.89
C LEU A 152 -0.73 -1.08 23.44
N THR A 153 -0.54 -2.40 23.43
CA THR A 153 -1.58 -3.34 23.89
C THR A 153 -1.29 -3.98 25.24
N SER A 154 -0.03 -4.07 25.65
CA SER A 154 0.39 -4.68 26.92
C SER A 154 1.69 -4.08 27.43
N GLY A 155 1.78 -3.92 28.75
CA GLY A 155 2.94 -3.37 29.42
C GLY A 155 2.92 -1.84 29.44
N PRO A 156 4.03 -1.16 29.67
CA PRO A 156 5.36 -1.72 29.99
C PRO A 156 5.44 -2.34 31.37
N THR A 157 6.21 -3.41 31.50
CA THR A 157 6.55 -4.06 32.79
C THR A 157 8.04 -4.38 32.85
N VAL A 158 8.61 -4.41 34.05
CA VAL A 158 10.02 -4.79 34.23
C VAL A 158 10.11 -6.06 35.08
N GLU A 159 10.80 -7.04 34.55
CA GLU A 159 11.11 -8.29 35.23
C GLU A 159 12.57 -8.69 34.93
N ASN A 160 13.34 -8.98 35.98
CA ASN A 160 14.74 -9.41 35.90
C ASN A 160 15.60 -8.51 34.97
N ASP A 161 15.59 -7.20 35.23
CA ASP A 161 16.31 -6.18 34.45
C ASP A 161 15.97 -6.19 32.95
N THR A 162 14.76 -6.56 32.62
CA THR A 162 14.25 -6.55 31.25
C THR A 162 12.90 -5.85 31.19
N LEU A 163 12.79 -4.87 30.28
CA LEU A 163 11.55 -4.18 29.96
C LEU A 163 10.75 -5.00 28.94
N TYR A 164 9.50 -5.31 29.26
CA TYR A 164 8.56 -6.02 28.39
C TYR A 164 7.38 -5.13 28.03
N PHE A 165 7.02 -5.11 26.78
CA PHE A 165 5.79 -4.48 26.28
C PHE A 165 5.37 -5.11 24.94
N SER A 166 4.11 -4.91 24.56
CA SER A 166 3.59 -5.41 23.29
C SER A 166 2.95 -4.29 22.48
N LEU A 167 3.31 -4.22 21.22
CA LEU A 167 2.71 -3.32 20.24
C LEU A 167 1.80 -4.12 19.30
N LYS A 168 0.66 -3.53 18.97
CA LYS A 168 -0.26 -4.01 17.94
C LYS A 168 -0.08 -3.16 16.68
N ILE A 169 0.06 -3.80 15.55
CA ILE A 169 0.05 -3.17 14.22
C ILE A 169 -1.23 -3.66 13.55
N GLU A 170 -2.14 -2.75 13.24
CA GLU A 170 -3.45 -3.07 12.66
C GLU A 170 -3.54 -2.53 11.24
N ASN A 171 -3.87 -3.42 10.29
CA ASN A 171 -4.14 -3.07 8.90
C ASN A 171 -5.57 -2.50 8.79
N LEU A 172 -5.69 -1.26 8.32
CA LEU A 172 -6.95 -0.55 8.13
C LEU A 172 -7.44 -0.57 6.68
N THR A 173 -6.69 -1.21 5.77
CA THR A 173 -7.03 -1.26 4.34
C THR A 173 -7.94 -2.43 4.00
N GLY A 174 -8.58 -2.37 2.83
CA GLY A 174 -9.40 -3.46 2.30
C GLY A 174 -8.61 -4.60 1.66
N HIS A 175 -7.31 -4.59 1.74
CA HIS A 175 -6.39 -5.56 1.16
C HIS A 175 -5.17 -5.76 2.08
N SER A 176 -4.28 -6.66 1.76
CA SER A 176 -3.02 -6.81 2.50
C SER A 176 -2.19 -5.52 2.47
N PHE A 177 -1.38 -5.31 3.49
CA PHE A 177 -0.48 -4.15 3.55
C PHE A 177 0.95 -4.60 3.88
N PRO A 178 1.91 -4.39 2.94
CA PRO A 178 1.74 -3.98 1.54
C PRO A 178 0.98 -5.02 0.69
N SER A 179 0.30 -4.55 -0.37
CA SER A 179 -0.34 -5.39 -1.38
C SER A 179 0.26 -5.13 -2.77
N GLY A 180 -0.28 -5.80 -3.79
CA GLY A 180 0.23 -5.73 -5.15
C GLY A 180 1.58 -6.44 -5.28
N VAL A 181 2.57 -5.75 -5.83
CA VAL A 181 3.95 -6.27 -5.93
C VAL A 181 4.66 -6.18 -4.57
N SER A 182 4.06 -6.76 -3.54
CA SER A 182 4.51 -6.66 -2.14
C SER A 182 5.96 -7.16 -1.94
N PHE A 183 6.45 -8.06 -2.80
CA PHE A 183 7.84 -8.54 -2.79
C PHE A 183 8.87 -7.44 -3.12
N ALA A 184 8.45 -6.35 -3.75
CA ALA A 184 9.30 -5.19 -4.00
C ALA A 184 9.26 -4.16 -2.89
N ARG A 185 8.25 -4.23 -2.02
CA ARG A 185 7.98 -3.25 -0.96
C ARG A 185 8.62 -3.68 0.35
N GLU A 186 8.85 -2.74 1.25
CA GLU A 186 9.23 -3.03 2.62
C GLU A 186 8.40 -2.19 3.58
N LEU A 187 7.78 -2.87 4.52
CA LEU A 187 7.10 -2.29 5.68
C LEU A 187 7.73 -2.93 6.91
N TRP A 188 8.14 -2.12 7.90
CA TRP A 188 8.77 -2.64 9.12
C TRP A 188 8.51 -1.74 10.30
N LEU A 189 8.71 -2.27 11.50
CA LEU A 189 8.66 -1.51 12.73
C LEU A 189 10.08 -1.11 13.17
N GLU A 190 10.29 0.20 13.30
CA GLU A 190 11.47 0.75 13.97
C GLU A 190 11.13 0.98 15.44
N LEU A 191 12.05 0.62 16.32
CA LEU A 191 11.92 0.80 17.76
C LEU A 191 13.15 1.50 18.32
N LEU A 192 12.93 2.57 19.08
CA LEU A 192 13.95 3.31 19.81
C LEU A 192 13.59 3.38 21.28
N VAL A 193 14.55 3.10 22.16
CA VAL A 193 14.39 3.27 23.60
C VAL A 193 15.47 4.22 24.11
N PHE A 194 15.04 5.28 24.79
CA PHE A 194 15.91 6.29 25.34
C PHE A 194 15.91 6.23 26.87
N ASP A 195 17.08 6.38 27.45
CA ASP A 195 17.29 6.69 28.86
C ASP A 195 17.56 8.20 28.96
N GLU A 196 16.65 8.95 29.57
CA GLU A 196 16.60 10.41 29.48
C GLU A 196 16.58 10.89 28.02
N SER A 197 17.74 11.32 27.47
CA SER A 197 17.87 11.75 26.08
C SER A 197 18.89 10.90 25.31
N GLN A 198 19.44 9.86 25.93
CA GLN A 198 20.45 9.01 25.31
C GLN A 198 19.78 7.75 24.73
N LEU A 199 20.05 7.49 23.44
CA LEU A 199 19.59 6.25 22.79
C LEU A 199 20.25 5.06 23.48
N PHE A 200 19.44 4.19 24.06
CA PHE A 200 19.86 3.02 24.83
C PHE A 200 19.70 1.72 24.03
N PHE A 201 18.59 1.61 23.29
CA PHE A 201 18.31 0.45 22.47
C PHE A 201 17.65 0.88 21.17
N SER A 202 17.96 0.17 20.07
CA SER A 202 17.30 0.38 18.79
C SER A 202 17.15 -0.92 18.01
N SER A 203 16.11 -1.01 17.21
CA SER A 203 15.85 -2.07 16.23
C SER A 203 15.17 -1.47 15.01
N GLY A 204 15.49 -1.97 13.81
CA GLY A 204 14.90 -1.49 12.57
C GLY A 204 15.39 -0.12 12.09
N VAL A 205 16.47 0.40 12.68
CA VAL A 205 17.07 1.67 12.28
C VAL A 205 17.94 1.47 11.03
N LEU A 206 17.77 2.35 10.06
CA LEU A 206 18.59 2.40 8.85
C LEU A 206 19.79 3.32 9.04
N GLU A 207 20.95 2.98 8.45
CA GLU A 207 22.09 3.90 8.36
C GLU A 207 21.81 5.05 7.37
N SER A 208 21.03 4.76 6.34
CA SER A 208 20.49 5.71 5.35
C SER A 208 19.23 5.10 4.70
N ASP A 209 18.41 5.92 4.05
CA ASP A 209 17.16 5.46 3.38
C ASP A 209 17.42 4.37 2.32
N SER A 210 18.63 4.30 1.77
CA SER A 210 19.06 3.29 0.79
C SER A 210 19.86 2.12 1.38
N SER A 211 19.98 2.02 2.71
CA SER A 211 20.61 0.89 3.39
C SER A 211 19.66 -0.30 3.48
N ASP A 212 20.20 -1.52 3.50
CA ASP A 212 19.41 -2.71 3.81
C ASP A 212 19.04 -2.74 5.29
N LEU A 213 17.89 -3.32 5.58
CA LEU A 213 17.48 -3.64 6.94
C LEU A 213 18.35 -4.77 7.48
N SER A 214 18.62 -4.75 8.79
CA SER A 214 19.29 -5.86 9.47
C SER A 214 18.43 -7.13 9.38
N SER A 215 19.08 -8.28 9.26
CA SER A 215 18.42 -9.59 9.06
C SER A 215 17.54 -10.05 10.22
N ASP A 216 17.66 -9.41 11.39
CA ASP A 216 16.82 -9.67 12.58
C ASP A 216 15.53 -8.83 12.60
N VAL A 217 15.39 -7.88 11.67
CA VAL A 217 14.19 -7.07 11.52
C VAL A 217 13.14 -7.83 10.69
N GLU A 218 11.94 -7.96 11.24
CA GLU A 218 10.83 -8.51 10.47
C GLU A 218 10.34 -7.49 9.44
N ILE A 219 10.36 -7.91 8.17
CA ILE A 219 9.80 -7.14 7.07
C ILE A 219 8.44 -7.73 6.72
N PHE A 220 7.43 -6.87 6.69
CA PHE A 220 6.09 -7.24 6.23
C PHE A 220 6.05 -7.08 4.70
N ASN A 221 6.29 -8.18 3.99
CA ASN A 221 6.24 -8.23 2.54
C ASN A 221 6.12 -9.69 2.06
N SER A 222 6.07 -9.88 0.73
CA SER A 222 6.24 -11.20 0.15
C SER A 222 7.70 -11.46 -0.22
N VAL A 223 8.10 -12.73 -0.22
CA VAL A 223 9.43 -13.17 -0.65
C VAL A 223 9.26 -14.21 -1.75
N LEU A 224 9.91 -13.98 -2.89
CA LEU A 224 9.91 -14.87 -4.05
C LEU A 224 11.09 -15.83 -3.97
N TYR A 225 10.88 -17.09 -4.34
CA TYR A 225 11.92 -18.14 -4.33
C TYR A 225 12.00 -18.85 -5.67
N ASP A 226 13.23 -19.20 -6.10
CA ASP A 226 13.52 -20.03 -7.24
C ASP A 226 13.43 -21.55 -6.90
N GLU A 227 13.69 -22.42 -7.90
CA GLU A 227 13.69 -23.88 -7.76
C GLU A 227 14.72 -24.42 -6.75
N ASN A 228 15.75 -23.63 -6.41
CA ASN A 228 16.80 -23.99 -5.47
C ASN A 228 16.52 -23.44 -4.06
N GLY A 229 15.42 -22.68 -3.88
CA GLY A 229 15.07 -22.02 -2.62
C GLY A 229 15.83 -20.74 -2.37
N ASN A 230 16.49 -20.14 -3.36
CA ASN A 230 17.09 -18.81 -3.24
C ASN A 230 16.00 -17.74 -3.26
N SER A 231 16.11 -16.76 -2.38
CA SER A 231 15.20 -15.61 -2.30
C SER A 231 15.69 -14.42 -3.12
N GLY A 232 14.80 -13.43 -3.34
CA GLY A 232 15.12 -12.21 -4.06
C GLY A 232 15.27 -12.40 -5.57
N VAL A 233 14.63 -13.42 -6.11
CA VAL A 233 14.70 -13.77 -7.54
C VAL A 233 13.75 -12.92 -8.38
N SER A 234 14.03 -12.88 -9.68
CA SER A 234 13.13 -12.26 -10.65
C SER A 234 11.78 -12.97 -10.70
N VAL A 235 10.71 -12.24 -10.99
CA VAL A 235 9.37 -12.80 -11.24
C VAL A 235 9.35 -13.81 -12.39
N THR A 236 10.35 -13.79 -13.28
CA THR A 236 10.49 -14.78 -14.37
C THR A 236 10.97 -16.15 -13.87
N ASP A 237 11.67 -16.18 -12.75
CA ASP A 237 12.34 -17.37 -12.23
C ASP A 237 11.63 -17.94 -10.98
N VAL A 238 10.61 -17.24 -10.49
CA VAL A 238 9.87 -17.63 -9.30
C VAL A 238 9.09 -18.92 -9.50
N ILE A 239 9.17 -19.82 -8.50
CA ILE A 239 8.36 -21.04 -8.42
C ILE A 239 7.54 -21.13 -7.13
N SER A 240 7.89 -20.34 -6.10
CA SER A 240 7.14 -20.27 -4.85
C SER A 240 7.28 -18.89 -4.20
N MET A 241 6.32 -18.56 -3.35
CA MET A 241 6.28 -17.30 -2.63
C MET A 241 5.80 -17.53 -1.20
N THR A 242 6.37 -16.80 -0.25
CA THR A 242 5.80 -16.63 1.08
C THR A 242 5.28 -15.20 1.22
N ASN A 243 4.16 -15.02 1.91
CA ASN A 243 3.58 -13.71 2.15
C ASN A 243 3.54 -13.43 3.65
N ASN A 244 4.30 -12.41 4.10
CA ASN A 244 4.31 -11.91 5.47
C ASN A 244 3.68 -10.50 5.59
N SER A 245 3.03 -9.99 4.54
CA SER A 245 2.25 -8.74 4.62
C SER A 245 1.18 -8.86 5.71
N LEU A 246 0.78 -7.72 6.27
CA LEU A 246 -0.37 -7.66 7.17
C LEU A 246 -1.63 -7.95 6.34
N GLN A 247 -2.32 -9.05 6.64
CA GLN A 247 -3.52 -9.42 5.90
C GLN A 247 -4.68 -8.43 6.17
N THR A 248 -5.67 -8.43 5.31
CA THR A 248 -6.88 -7.60 5.50
C THR A 248 -7.50 -7.85 6.87
N ASN A 249 -7.78 -6.77 7.60
CA ASN A 249 -8.30 -6.81 8.99
C ASN A 249 -7.36 -7.51 10.00
N GLU A 250 -6.11 -7.76 9.65
CA GLU A 250 -5.15 -8.32 10.61
C GLU A 250 -4.71 -7.27 11.62
N ALA A 251 -4.63 -7.70 12.87
CA ALA A 251 -3.96 -7.01 13.95
C ALA A 251 -2.82 -7.88 14.48
N ARG A 252 -1.60 -7.59 14.05
CA ARG A 252 -0.41 -8.34 14.47
C ARG A 252 0.17 -7.77 15.74
N VAL A 253 0.33 -8.61 16.76
CA VAL A 253 0.94 -8.23 18.04
C VAL A 253 2.39 -8.67 18.09
N LYS A 254 3.29 -7.73 18.40
CA LYS A 254 4.71 -7.99 18.61
C LYS A 254 5.08 -7.67 20.04
N THR A 255 5.69 -8.64 20.74
CA THR A 255 6.21 -8.46 22.09
C THR A 255 7.70 -8.17 22.04
N PHE A 256 8.12 -7.13 22.71
CA PHE A 256 9.50 -6.71 22.83
C PHE A 256 10.04 -7.02 24.24
N SER A 257 11.30 -7.40 24.28
CA SER A 257 12.07 -7.60 25.50
C SER A 257 13.38 -6.83 25.37
N VAL A 258 13.52 -5.76 26.14
CA VAL A 258 14.68 -4.87 26.09
C VAL A 258 15.44 -4.98 27.40
N PRO A 259 16.70 -5.52 27.39
CA PRO A 259 17.54 -5.52 28.59
C PRO A 259 17.83 -4.10 29.06
N ILE A 260 17.57 -3.79 30.33
CA ILE A 260 17.65 -2.43 30.89
C ILE A 260 18.65 -2.34 32.07
N MET A 261 19.75 -3.08 31.99
CA MET A 261 20.79 -2.99 33.05
C MET A 261 21.43 -1.58 33.06
N SER A 262 21.46 -0.98 34.26
CA SER A 262 22.13 0.32 34.50
C SER A 262 21.48 1.51 33.77
N VAL A 263 20.18 1.54 33.69
CA VAL A 263 19.39 2.70 33.18
C VAL A 263 18.89 3.57 34.35
N GLY A 264 18.49 4.80 34.02
CA GLY A 264 17.85 5.73 34.95
C GLY A 264 16.43 5.32 35.35
N ASP A 265 15.76 6.18 36.12
CA ASP A 265 14.43 5.90 36.67
C ASP A 265 13.29 5.99 35.63
N SER A 266 13.57 6.53 34.43
CA SER A 266 12.55 6.75 33.39
C SER A 266 13.09 6.47 32.00
N LEU A 267 12.33 5.72 31.22
CA LEU A 267 12.61 5.42 29.81
C LEU A 267 11.54 6.04 28.93
N MET A 268 11.93 6.47 27.71
CA MET A 268 11.02 6.83 26.63
C MET A 268 11.14 5.79 25.52
N VAL A 269 10.02 5.29 25.05
CA VAL A 269 9.94 4.36 23.94
C VAL A 269 9.28 5.07 22.76
N GLU A 270 9.93 5.02 21.61
CA GLU A 270 9.37 5.46 20.33
C GLU A 270 9.29 4.26 19.40
N ALA A 271 8.13 4.06 18.76
CA ALA A 271 7.90 3.07 17.73
C ALA A 271 7.39 3.76 16.48
N ARG A 272 7.97 3.45 15.32
CA ARG A 272 7.56 3.98 14.03
C ARG A 272 7.32 2.83 13.06
N LEU A 273 6.14 2.78 12.45
CA LEU A 273 5.88 1.91 11.33
C LEU A 273 6.35 2.61 10.06
N LEU A 274 7.35 2.06 9.42
CA LEU A 274 8.05 2.66 8.30
C LEU A 274 7.80 1.87 7.02
N PHE A 275 7.67 2.59 5.91
CA PHE A 275 7.45 2.02 4.58
C PHE A 275 8.41 2.61 3.57
N ARG A 276 8.90 1.77 2.64
CA ARG A 276 9.54 2.24 1.40
C ARG A 276 9.01 1.47 0.18
N PRO A 277 8.87 2.18 -0.97
CA PRO A 277 8.20 1.63 -2.15
C PRO A 277 9.02 0.54 -2.86
N PHE A 278 10.33 0.49 -2.65
CA PHE A 278 11.21 -0.52 -3.20
C PHE A 278 12.28 -0.96 -2.19
N SER A 279 12.60 -2.26 -2.21
CA SER A 279 13.81 -2.75 -1.57
C SER A 279 15.05 -2.18 -2.28
N PRO A 280 16.06 -1.69 -1.55
CA PRO A 280 17.30 -1.20 -2.15
C PRO A 280 18.02 -2.25 -3.00
N SER A 281 17.90 -3.53 -2.68
CA SER A 281 18.50 -4.62 -3.45
C SER A 281 18.00 -4.65 -4.88
N ILE A 282 16.67 -4.50 -5.09
CA ILE A 282 16.06 -4.46 -6.41
C ILE A 282 16.57 -3.27 -7.23
N LEU A 283 16.69 -2.09 -6.60
CA LEU A 283 17.18 -0.91 -7.29
C LEU A 283 18.67 -1.00 -7.61
N ARG A 284 19.49 -1.58 -6.72
CA ARG A 284 20.91 -1.75 -6.96
C ARG A 284 21.24 -2.59 -8.20
N GLU A 285 20.44 -3.61 -8.44
CA GLU A 285 20.63 -4.51 -9.58
C GLU A 285 20.30 -3.84 -10.93
N ASN A 286 19.30 -2.96 -10.95
CA ASN A 286 18.74 -2.48 -12.21
C ASN A 286 18.83 -0.96 -12.38
N HIS A 287 18.74 -0.19 -11.31
CA HIS A 287 18.55 1.27 -11.32
C HIS A 287 19.21 1.92 -10.10
N SER A 288 20.51 1.71 -9.90
CA SER A 288 21.23 2.22 -8.72
C SER A 288 21.25 3.76 -8.60
N ASP A 289 21.02 4.46 -9.68
CA ASP A 289 20.89 5.92 -9.73
C ASP A 289 19.62 6.41 -9.02
N LEU A 290 18.59 5.58 -8.91
CA LEU A 290 17.32 5.93 -8.24
C LEU A 290 17.39 5.82 -6.71
N LEU A 291 18.41 5.17 -6.16
CA LEU A 291 18.58 5.01 -4.71
C LEU A 291 18.66 6.34 -3.95
N VAL A 292 19.16 7.39 -4.61
CA VAL A 292 19.33 8.72 -4.00
C VAL A 292 17.99 9.35 -3.58
N ASN A 293 16.90 8.99 -4.22
CA ASN A 293 15.58 9.51 -3.96
C ASN A 293 14.61 8.46 -3.39
N LEU A 294 15.11 7.29 -3.01
CA LEU A 294 14.27 6.26 -2.39
C LEU A 294 13.79 6.75 -1.03
N PRO A 295 12.49 7.03 -0.86
CA PRO A 295 12.00 7.59 0.38
C PRO A 295 11.72 6.50 1.41
N VAL A 296 11.94 6.82 2.68
CA VAL A 296 11.36 6.11 3.83
C VAL A 296 10.23 6.98 4.39
N ILE A 297 9.03 6.42 4.42
CA ILE A 297 7.82 7.14 4.81
C ILE A 297 7.29 6.58 6.12
N THR A 298 7.04 7.44 7.11
CA THR A 298 6.38 7.04 8.35
C THR A 298 4.88 6.86 8.09
N VAL A 299 4.40 5.63 8.28
CA VAL A 299 2.98 5.26 8.18
C VAL A 299 2.26 5.70 9.44
N ASP A 300 2.78 5.29 10.60
CA ASP A 300 2.26 5.69 11.91
C ASP A 300 3.38 5.65 12.96
N SER A 301 3.17 6.31 14.09
CA SER A 301 4.14 6.35 15.17
C SER A 301 3.46 6.45 16.52
N LEU A 302 4.09 5.82 17.51
CA LEU A 302 3.68 5.82 18.91
C LEU A 302 4.87 6.19 19.77
N SER A 303 4.65 7.01 20.80
CA SER A 303 5.63 7.24 21.85
C SER A 303 4.99 7.17 23.22
N PHE A 304 5.70 6.63 24.21
CA PHE A 304 5.27 6.61 25.58
C PHE A 304 6.45 6.64 26.53
N ASN A 305 6.21 7.21 27.72
CA ASN A 305 7.18 7.20 28.82
C ASN A 305 6.83 6.09 29.82
N PHE A 306 7.85 5.52 30.41
CA PHE A 306 7.74 4.51 31.43
C PHE A 306 8.68 4.82 32.60
N THR A 307 8.16 4.84 33.83
CA THR A 307 8.96 4.96 35.07
C THR A 307 9.22 3.58 35.61
N ILE A 308 10.50 3.26 35.80
CA ILE A 308 10.93 1.97 36.38
C ILE A 308 10.49 1.92 37.85
N PRO A 309 9.79 0.87 38.28
CA PRO A 309 9.27 0.73 39.64
C PRO A 309 10.33 0.68 40.72
#